data_cf2e1376cd8e2382b5c36316ad327563
#
_entry.id   cf2e1376cd8e2382b5c36316ad327563
#
_cell.length_a   1.000
_cell.length_b   1.000
_cell.length_c   1.000
_cell.angle_alpha   90.00
_cell.angle_beta   90.00
_cell.angle_gamma   90.00
#
_symmetry.space_group_name_H-M   'P 1'
#
loop_
_entity.id
_entity.type
_entity.pdbx_description
1 polymer ?
#
loop_
_entity_poly.entity_id
_entity_poly.type
_entity_poly.pdbx_seq_one_letter_code
_entity_poly.pdbx_strand_id
1 'polypeptide(L)'
;MTKEEALKQFAALGAAWFGNSKQHFAFSAYCRLQGWNKLADKWKEEAEEEWEEAEEVLQRLVELGCKPTDLQGAMKTQEFPFYDDPKQQLESDYSPEAQGAIQMMSEMAAAFADDYPTQKLIYKWIEGEQEHVAWMAQYLNYIDKLGYENFLTAMM
;
A
#
# COMPACT_ATOMS: atom_id res chain seq x y z
N MET A 1 18.11 9.28 -9.53
CA MET A 1 17.75 9.61 -8.12
C MET A 1 18.98 9.47 -7.24
N THR A 2 19.26 10.46 -6.42
CA THR A 2 20.33 10.42 -5.42
C THR A 2 19.86 9.67 -4.16
N LYS A 3 20.81 9.26 -3.28
CA LYS A 3 20.45 8.67 -1.99
C LYS A 3 19.61 9.63 -1.12
N GLU A 4 19.93 10.93 -1.15
CA GLU A 4 19.16 11.93 -0.42
C GLU A 4 17.73 12.03 -0.93
N GLU A 5 17.52 12.01 -2.24
CA GLU A 5 16.18 11.98 -2.84
C GLU A 5 15.46 10.67 -2.49
N ALA A 6 16.15 9.54 -2.50
CA ALA A 6 15.59 8.26 -2.12
C ALA A 6 15.13 8.24 -0.64
N LEU A 7 15.89 8.85 0.27
CA LEU A 7 15.48 8.96 1.68
C LEU A 7 14.21 9.78 1.85
N LYS A 8 14.03 10.82 1.06
CA LYS A 8 12.77 11.60 1.05
C LYS A 8 11.60 10.75 0.54
N GLN A 9 11.85 9.91 -0.47
CA GLN A 9 10.84 8.98 -0.96
C GLN A 9 10.51 7.89 0.07
N PHE A 10 11.49 7.39 0.83
CA PHE A 10 11.23 6.53 1.99
C PHE A 10 10.25 7.17 2.96
N ALA A 11 10.48 8.42 3.32
CA ALA A 11 9.61 9.15 4.23
C ALA A 11 8.19 9.30 3.66
N ALA A 12 8.08 9.62 2.38
CA ALA A 12 6.78 9.73 1.69
C ALA A 12 6.03 8.39 1.65
N LEU A 13 6.73 7.28 1.39
CA LEU A 13 6.15 5.93 1.43
C LEU A 13 5.62 5.59 2.82
N GLY A 14 6.39 5.86 3.87
CA GLY A 14 5.96 5.61 5.24
C GLY A 14 4.66 6.33 5.57
N ALA A 15 4.57 7.61 5.24
CA ALA A 15 3.37 8.42 5.43
C ALA A 15 2.17 7.88 4.63
N ALA A 16 2.40 7.47 3.38
CA ALA A 16 1.37 6.90 2.53
C ALA A 16 0.88 5.55 3.06
N TRP A 17 1.77 4.65 3.46
CA TRP A 17 1.40 3.34 3.99
C TRP A 17 0.66 3.42 5.32
N PHE A 18 1.02 4.33 6.23
CA PHE A 18 0.23 4.58 7.43
C PHE A 18 -1.18 5.04 7.08
N GLY A 19 -1.31 5.93 6.10
CA GLY A 19 -2.61 6.41 5.64
C GLY A 19 -3.44 5.33 4.95
N ASN A 20 -2.83 4.58 4.04
CA ASN A 20 -3.48 3.45 3.36
C ASN A 20 -3.91 2.37 4.35
N SER A 21 -3.08 2.06 5.34
CA SER A 21 -3.43 1.09 6.38
C SER A 21 -4.71 1.49 7.10
N LYS A 22 -4.82 2.73 7.54
CA LYS A 22 -6.04 3.25 8.18
C LYS A 22 -7.24 3.22 7.25
N GLN A 23 -7.07 3.62 6.00
CA GLN A 23 -8.12 3.59 4.98
C GLN A 23 -8.64 2.16 4.77
N HIS A 24 -7.74 1.21 4.61
CA HIS A 24 -8.10 -0.19 4.34
C HIS A 24 -8.70 -0.88 5.58
N PHE A 25 -8.29 -0.53 6.79
CA PHE A 25 -9.00 -0.96 8.01
C PHE A 25 -10.44 -0.45 8.03
N ALA A 26 -10.67 0.79 7.62
CA ALA A 26 -12.02 1.36 7.53
C ALA A 26 -12.87 0.65 6.45
N PHE A 27 -12.28 0.35 5.29
CA PHE A 27 -12.95 -0.44 4.25
C PHE A 27 -13.31 -1.83 4.75
N SER A 28 -12.39 -2.49 5.46
CA SER A 28 -12.63 -3.80 6.06
C SER A 28 -13.80 -3.77 7.04
N ALA A 29 -13.82 -2.81 7.94
CA ALA A 29 -14.89 -2.67 8.94
C ALA A 29 -16.25 -2.45 8.26
N TYR A 30 -16.30 -1.59 7.24
CA TYR A 30 -17.53 -1.34 6.50
C TYR A 30 -18.02 -2.59 5.75
N CYS A 31 -17.14 -3.26 5.02
CA CYS A 31 -17.48 -4.49 4.29
C CYS A 31 -17.98 -5.58 5.24
N ARG A 32 -17.39 -5.71 6.42
CA ARG A 32 -17.78 -6.69 7.42
C ARG A 32 -19.19 -6.41 7.94
N LEU A 33 -19.53 -5.15 8.18
CA LEU A 33 -20.87 -4.77 8.59
C LEU A 33 -21.93 -5.14 7.52
N GLN A 34 -21.54 -5.05 6.25
CA GLN A 34 -22.42 -5.43 5.13
C GLN A 34 -22.50 -6.94 4.90
N GLY A 35 -21.70 -7.74 5.59
CA GLY A 35 -21.64 -9.19 5.41
C GLY A 35 -20.71 -9.64 4.28
N TRP A 36 -19.96 -8.75 3.65
CA TRP A 36 -18.97 -9.07 2.62
C TRP A 36 -17.66 -9.49 3.26
N ASN A 37 -17.69 -10.62 3.96
CA ASN A 37 -16.61 -11.02 4.86
C ASN A 37 -15.30 -11.36 4.12
N LYS A 38 -15.39 -11.96 2.94
CA LYS A 38 -14.18 -12.29 2.16
C LYS A 38 -13.45 -11.04 1.70
N LEU A 39 -14.19 -10.02 1.26
CA LEU A 39 -13.60 -8.74 0.89
C LEU A 39 -13.06 -8.00 2.12
N ALA A 40 -13.79 -8.05 3.23
CA ALA A 40 -13.34 -7.48 4.50
C ALA A 40 -12.01 -8.09 4.95
N ASP A 41 -11.86 -9.41 4.85
CA ASP A 41 -10.60 -10.10 5.19
C ASP A 41 -9.45 -9.65 4.29
N LYS A 42 -9.72 -9.46 3.00
CA LYS A 42 -8.73 -8.95 2.05
C LYS A 42 -8.24 -7.55 2.40
N TRP A 43 -9.17 -6.65 2.70
CA TRP A 43 -8.81 -5.28 3.10
C TRP A 43 -8.03 -5.26 4.42
N LYS A 44 -8.39 -6.12 5.37
CA LYS A 44 -7.67 -6.22 6.64
C LYS A 44 -6.24 -6.72 6.45
N GLU A 45 -6.05 -7.73 5.62
CA GLU A 45 -4.73 -8.25 5.25
C GLU A 45 -3.86 -7.16 4.65
N GLU A 46 -4.38 -6.39 3.70
CA GLU A 46 -3.69 -5.25 3.10
C GLU A 46 -3.33 -4.19 4.14
N ALA A 47 -4.26 -3.84 5.01
CA ALA A 47 -4.04 -2.84 6.06
C ALA A 47 -2.91 -3.26 7.00
N GLU A 48 -2.88 -4.52 7.39
CA GLU A 48 -1.83 -5.07 8.27
C GLU A 48 -0.46 -5.07 7.58
N GLU A 49 -0.39 -5.45 6.30
CA GLU A 49 0.85 -5.42 5.52
C GLU A 49 1.39 -3.99 5.37
N GLU A 50 0.53 -3.05 5.04
CA GLU A 50 0.92 -1.63 4.87
C GLU A 50 1.41 -1.02 6.18
N TRP A 51 0.81 -1.37 7.30
CA TRP A 51 1.28 -0.95 8.61
C TRP A 51 2.69 -1.49 8.90
N GLU A 52 2.92 -2.78 8.63
CA GLU A 52 4.25 -3.40 8.77
C GLU A 52 5.29 -2.71 7.86
N GLU A 53 4.93 -2.44 6.61
CA GLU A 53 5.81 -1.75 5.66
C GLU A 53 6.17 -0.34 6.15
N ALA A 54 5.21 0.39 6.72
CA ALA A 54 5.46 1.69 7.34
C ALA A 54 6.43 1.59 8.53
N GLU A 55 6.28 0.57 9.37
CA GLU A 55 7.23 0.31 10.46
C GLU A 55 8.63 -0.01 9.92
N GLU A 56 8.73 -0.82 8.87
CA GLU A 56 10.00 -1.14 8.20
C GLU A 56 10.69 0.12 7.66
N VAL A 57 9.91 1.07 7.11
CA VAL A 57 10.45 2.36 6.67
C VAL A 57 11.08 3.11 7.84
N LEU A 58 10.36 3.24 8.96
CA LEU A 58 10.86 3.94 10.14
C LEU A 58 12.15 3.31 10.65
N GLN A 59 12.19 2.00 10.77
CA GLN A 59 13.36 1.28 11.23
C GLN A 59 14.55 1.47 10.30
N ARG A 60 14.33 1.35 8.98
CA ARG A 60 15.43 1.50 8.00
C ARG A 60 15.97 2.93 7.97
N LEU A 61 15.12 3.95 8.09
CA LEU A 61 15.55 5.34 8.15
C LEU A 61 16.48 5.58 9.37
N VAL A 62 16.13 5.03 10.53
CA VAL A 62 16.96 5.11 11.73
C VAL A 62 18.30 4.42 11.50
N GLU A 63 18.29 3.21 10.94
CA GLU A 63 19.52 2.44 10.67
C GLU A 63 20.45 3.13 9.66
N LEU A 64 19.88 3.86 8.70
CA LEU A 64 20.64 4.63 7.71
C LEU A 64 21.14 5.97 8.25
N GLY A 65 20.81 6.32 9.50
CA GLY A 65 21.24 7.57 10.12
C GLY A 65 20.61 8.81 9.51
N CYS A 66 19.34 8.71 9.09
CA CYS A 66 18.63 9.82 8.49
C CYS A 66 18.51 11.03 9.40
N LYS A 67 18.22 12.20 8.81
CA LYS A 67 17.96 13.42 9.58
C LYS A 67 16.63 13.29 10.33
N PRO A 68 16.48 13.92 11.52
CA PRO A 68 15.21 13.93 12.24
C PRO A 68 14.01 14.40 11.41
N THR A 69 14.22 15.32 10.47
CA THR A 69 13.17 15.82 9.57
C THR A 69 12.63 14.73 8.63
N ASP A 70 13.49 13.83 8.16
CA ASP A 70 13.05 12.71 7.31
C ASP A 70 12.23 11.71 8.12
N LEU A 71 12.67 11.41 9.35
CA LEU A 71 11.94 10.53 10.25
C LEU A 71 10.58 11.12 10.62
N GLN A 72 10.52 12.41 10.92
CA GLN A 72 9.25 13.11 11.14
C GLN A 72 8.32 13.03 9.93
N GLY A 73 8.88 13.15 8.74
CA GLY A 73 8.12 12.97 7.48
C GLY A 73 7.50 11.58 7.38
N ALA A 74 8.24 10.54 7.71
CA ALA A 74 7.78 9.16 7.69
C ALA A 74 6.73 8.86 8.77
N MET A 75 6.74 9.59 9.88
CA MET A 75 5.78 9.44 10.97
C MET A 75 4.42 10.09 10.66
N LYS A 76 4.34 10.94 9.66
CA LYS A 76 3.08 11.54 9.24
C LYS A 76 2.15 10.47 8.69
N THR A 77 0.86 10.77 8.69
CA THR A 77 -0.15 9.93 8.05
C THR A 77 -0.75 10.72 6.90
N GLN A 78 -0.54 10.26 5.68
CA GLN A 78 -1.22 10.83 4.52
C GLN A 78 -2.70 10.50 4.62
N GLU A 79 -3.57 11.48 4.39
CA GLU A 79 -5.01 11.26 4.40
C GLU A 79 -5.49 10.71 3.07
N PHE A 80 -6.33 9.66 3.14
CA PHE A 80 -6.99 9.06 1.99
C PHE A 80 -8.50 9.04 2.23
N PRO A 81 -9.31 9.17 1.16
CA PRO A 81 -10.76 9.22 1.31
C PRO A 81 -11.35 7.86 1.68
N PHE A 82 -12.51 7.88 2.36
CA PHE A 82 -13.31 6.70 2.60
C PHE A 82 -14.34 6.55 1.47
N TYR A 83 -14.51 5.30 1.00
CA TYR A 83 -15.56 4.92 0.05
C TYR A 83 -16.41 3.79 0.64
N ASP A 84 -17.72 3.91 0.51
CA ASP A 84 -18.67 2.91 0.99
C ASP A 84 -19.09 1.90 -0.11
N ASP A 85 -18.59 2.09 -1.33
CA ASP A 85 -18.85 1.21 -2.47
C ASP A 85 -17.62 0.35 -2.75
N PRO A 86 -17.69 -0.99 -2.63
CA PRO A 86 -16.56 -1.88 -2.89
C PRO A 86 -15.89 -1.69 -4.25
N LYS A 87 -16.66 -1.39 -5.30
CA LYS A 87 -16.07 -1.13 -6.62
C LYS A 87 -15.21 0.12 -6.60
N GLN A 88 -15.68 1.19 -5.97
CA GLN A 88 -14.90 2.42 -5.81
C GLN A 88 -13.67 2.20 -4.93
N GLN A 89 -13.79 1.39 -3.88
CA GLN A 89 -12.66 1.00 -3.03
C GLN A 89 -11.55 0.36 -3.87
N LEU A 90 -11.91 -0.62 -4.67
CA LEU A 90 -10.95 -1.33 -5.55
C LEU A 90 -10.38 -0.42 -6.63
N GLU A 91 -11.22 0.36 -7.30
CA GLU A 91 -10.79 1.27 -8.37
C GLU A 91 -9.85 2.36 -7.86
N SER A 92 -10.11 2.92 -6.67
CA SER A 92 -9.29 3.98 -6.09
C SER A 92 -7.86 3.50 -5.79
N ASP A 93 -7.73 2.26 -5.38
CA ASP A 93 -6.44 1.67 -5.02
C ASP A 93 -5.73 1.01 -6.21
N TYR A 94 -6.46 0.76 -7.29
CA TYR A 94 -5.94 0.24 -8.56
C TYR A 94 -5.66 1.36 -9.58
N SER A 95 -5.53 2.59 -9.13
CA SER A 95 -5.28 3.74 -10.01
C SER A 95 -3.87 3.72 -10.61
N PRO A 96 -3.64 4.43 -11.74
CA PRO A 96 -2.29 4.61 -12.28
C PRO A 96 -1.32 5.24 -11.28
N GLU A 97 -1.79 6.14 -10.42
CA GLU A 97 -0.99 6.78 -9.38
C GLU A 97 -0.52 5.76 -8.33
N ALA A 98 -1.43 4.86 -7.90
CA ALA A 98 -1.07 3.78 -6.97
C ALA A 98 -0.05 2.82 -7.60
N GLN A 99 -0.23 2.46 -8.87
CA GLN A 99 0.69 1.60 -9.60
C GLN A 99 2.05 2.26 -9.87
N GLY A 100 2.09 3.59 -9.94
CA GLY A 100 3.32 4.37 -10.09
C GLY A 100 4.32 4.18 -8.96
N ALA A 101 3.87 3.73 -7.79
CA ALA A 101 4.73 3.44 -6.64
C ALA A 101 5.78 2.36 -6.94
N ILE A 102 5.45 1.37 -7.78
CA ILE A 102 6.39 0.31 -8.19
C ILE A 102 7.57 0.90 -8.95
N GLN A 103 7.29 1.79 -9.90
CA GLN A 103 8.33 2.47 -10.68
C GLN A 103 9.22 3.32 -9.76
N MET A 104 8.62 4.09 -8.87
CA MET A 104 9.37 4.91 -7.92
C MET A 104 10.27 4.06 -7.02
N MET A 105 9.76 2.94 -6.50
CA MET A 105 10.55 2.03 -5.67
C MET A 105 11.70 1.40 -6.45
N SER A 106 11.52 1.10 -7.73
CA SER A 106 12.61 0.62 -8.58
C SER A 106 13.74 1.64 -8.72
N GLU A 107 13.39 2.91 -8.85
CA GLU A 107 14.37 4.00 -8.89
C GLU A 107 15.07 4.18 -7.54
N MET A 108 14.34 4.04 -6.45
CA MET A 108 14.91 4.05 -5.09
C MET A 108 15.92 2.91 -4.91
N ALA A 109 15.58 1.71 -5.34
CA ALA A 109 16.47 0.54 -5.26
C ALA A 109 17.78 0.78 -6.01
N ALA A 110 17.72 1.40 -7.18
CA ALA A 110 18.92 1.75 -7.96
C ALA A 110 19.82 2.74 -7.21
N ALA A 111 19.25 3.66 -6.44
CA ALA A 111 20.02 4.62 -5.64
C ALA A 111 20.80 3.95 -4.49
N PHE A 112 20.40 2.73 -4.08
CA PHE A 112 21.07 1.94 -3.05
C PHE A 112 21.80 0.72 -3.63
N ALA A 113 22.34 0.82 -4.84
CA ALA A 113 23.06 -0.28 -5.47
C ALA A 113 24.30 -0.75 -4.67
N ASP A 114 24.87 0.11 -3.83
CA ASP A 114 25.98 -0.18 -2.93
C ASP A 114 25.57 -0.63 -1.52
N ASP A 115 24.26 -0.74 -1.26
CA ASP A 115 23.69 -1.13 0.03
C ASP A 115 22.67 -2.24 -0.17
N TYR A 116 23.17 -3.47 -0.22
CA TYR A 116 22.34 -4.65 -0.50
C TYR A 116 21.17 -4.85 0.49
N PRO A 117 21.33 -4.68 1.82
CA PRO A 117 20.21 -4.84 2.73
C PRO A 117 19.06 -3.87 2.47
N THR A 118 19.36 -2.61 2.17
CA THR A 118 18.35 -1.61 1.82
C THR A 118 17.70 -1.93 0.48
N GLN A 119 18.49 -2.29 -0.53
CA GLN A 119 18.00 -2.66 -1.84
C GLN A 119 17.08 -3.89 -1.77
N LYS A 120 17.46 -4.89 -0.99
CA LYS A 120 16.66 -6.10 -0.77
C LYS A 120 15.31 -5.79 -0.11
N LEU A 121 15.30 -4.89 0.85
CA LEU A 121 14.07 -4.44 1.51
C LEU A 121 13.12 -3.77 0.50
N ILE A 122 13.65 -2.89 -0.35
CA ILE A 122 12.84 -2.24 -1.40
C ILE A 122 12.27 -3.28 -2.38
N TYR A 123 13.04 -4.27 -2.78
CA TYR A 123 12.54 -5.33 -3.67
C TYR A 123 11.42 -6.14 -3.02
N LYS A 124 11.50 -6.38 -1.71
CA LYS A 124 10.40 -7.02 -0.96
C LYS A 124 9.12 -6.18 -1.05
N TRP A 125 9.22 -4.87 -0.91
CA TRP A 125 8.08 -3.96 -1.04
C TRP A 125 7.50 -3.97 -2.46
N ILE A 126 8.36 -4.01 -3.47
CA ILE A 126 7.93 -4.11 -4.89
C ILE A 126 7.13 -5.38 -5.12
N GLU A 127 7.61 -6.52 -4.62
CA GLU A 127 6.89 -7.79 -4.73
C GLU A 127 5.52 -7.73 -4.04
N GLY A 128 5.45 -7.12 -2.85
CA GLY A 128 4.18 -6.92 -2.15
C GLY A 128 3.19 -6.06 -2.93
N GLU A 129 3.66 -4.96 -3.51
CA GLU A 129 2.82 -4.10 -4.35
C GLU A 129 2.35 -4.80 -5.64
N GLN A 130 3.18 -5.63 -6.24
CA GLN A 130 2.79 -6.43 -7.40
C GLN A 130 1.68 -7.43 -7.06
N GLU A 131 1.76 -8.09 -5.91
CA GLU A 131 0.71 -8.99 -5.41
C GLU A 131 -0.59 -8.23 -5.12
N HIS A 132 -0.48 -7.05 -4.53
CA HIS A 132 -1.58 -6.15 -4.26
C HIS A 132 -2.33 -5.75 -5.55
N VAL A 133 -1.60 -5.26 -6.54
CA VAL A 133 -2.15 -4.91 -7.85
C VAL A 133 -2.82 -6.12 -8.52
N ALA A 134 -2.21 -7.31 -8.41
CA ALA A 134 -2.72 -8.53 -9.03
C ALA A 134 -4.08 -8.94 -8.45
N TRP A 135 -4.26 -8.95 -7.13
CA TRP A 135 -5.54 -9.35 -6.56
C TRP A 135 -6.64 -8.32 -6.81
N MET A 136 -6.30 -7.04 -6.84
CA MET A 136 -7.27 -5.99 -7.19
C MET A 136 -7.74 -6.09 -8.63
N ALA A 137 -6.82 -6.33 -9.55
CA ALA A 137 -7.16 -6.59 -10.95
C ALA A 137 -8.09 -7.79 -11.08
N GLN A 138 -7.81 -8.86 -10.33
CA GLN A 138 -8.63 -10.07 -10.32
C GLN A 138 -10.06 -9.77 -9.83
N TYR A 139 -10.19 -9.02 -8.76
CA TYR A 139 -11.51 -8.70 -8.19
C TYR A 139 -12.31 -7.77 -9.10
N LEU A 140 -11.68 -6.78 -9.70
CA LEU A 140 -12.32 -5.92 -10.71
C LEU A 140 -12.77 -6.73 -11.92
N ASN A 141 -11.97 -7.71 -12.35
CA ASN A 141 -12.34 -8.63 -13.42
C ASN A 141 -13.54 -9.53 -13.05
N TYR A 142 -13.64 -9.96 -11.78
CA TYR A 142 -14.82 -10.70 -11.30
C TYR A 142 -16.08 -9.86 -11.37
N ILE A 143 -16.00 -8.57 -11.02
CA ILE A 143 -17.12 -7.64 -11.14
C ILE A 143 -17.61 -7.60 -12.60
N ASP A 144 -16.68 -7.47 -13.55
CA ASP A 144 -17.02 -7.42 -14.97
C ASP A 144 -17.65 -8.74 -15.49
N LYS A 145 -17.13 -9.89 -15.05
CA LYS A 145 -17.58 -11.20 -15.49
C LYS A 145 -18.86 -11.65 -14.82
N LEU A 146 -19.03 -11.41 -13.54
CA LEU A 146 -20.14 -11.91 -12.74
C LEU A 146 -21.31 -10.93 -12.66
N GLY A 147 -21.04 -9.65 -12.91
CA GLY A 147 -21.93 -8.55 -12.53
C GLY A 147 -21.75 -8.18 -11.07
N TYR A 148 -22.03 -6.93 -10.72
CA TYR A 148 -21.71 -6.40 -9.40
C TYR A 148 -22.47 -7.10 -8.27
N GLU A 149 -23.76 -7.31 -8.42
CA GLU A 149 -24.58 -8.01 -7.42
C GLU A 149 -24.09 -9.43 -7.13
N ASN A 150 -23.72 -10.18 -8.17
CA ASN A 150 -23.18 -11.52 -8.01
C ASN A 150 -21.79 -11.49 -7.36
N PHE A 151 -20.98 -10.52 -7.69
CA PHE A 151 -19.67 -10.31 -7.04
C PHE A 151 -19.85 -10.09 -5.53
N LEU A 152 -20.76 -9.19 -5.13
CA LEU A 152 -21.01 -8.92 -3.72
C LEU A 152 -21.49 -10.16 -2.97
N THR A 153 -22.37 -10.96 -3.60
CA THR A 153 -22.80 -12.24 -3.04
C THR A 153 -21.62 -13.21 -2.87
N ALA A 154 -20.72 -13.26 -3.84
CA ALA A 154 -19.52 -14.10 -3.76
C ALA A 154 -18.55 -13.67 -2.66
N MET A 155 -18.60 -12.41 -2.23
CA MET A 155 -17.76 -11.85 -1.15
C MET A 155 -18.31 -12.11 0.26
N MET A 156 -19.49 -12.66 0.37
CA MET A 156 -20.14 -12.97 1.66
C MET A 156 -19.45 -14.12 2.44
#